data_774ddf41f63b700c598aad1a6594bc37
#
_entry.id   774ddf41f63b700c598aad1a6594bc37
#
_cell.length_a   1.000
_cell.length_b   1.000
_cell.length_c   1.000
_cell.angle_alpha   90.00
_cell.angle_beta   90.00
_cell.angle_gamma   90.00
#
_symmetry.space_group_name_H-M   'P 1'
#
loop_
_entity.id
_entity.type
_entity.pdbx_description
1 polymer ?
#
loop_
_entity_poly.entity_id
_entity_poly.type
_entity_poly.pdbx_seq_one_letter_code
_entity_poly.pdbx_strand_id
1 'polypeptide(L)'
;MISRTTRRFREALAGLPQDVRRQARSAYRLFRDNPRHPSLQFKRVHPSLPIYSARISGDYRAVGSFSGDTVVWFFVGSHADYDRLLRAL
;
A
#
# COMPACT_ATOMS: atom_id res chain seq x y z
N MET A 1 -10.21 10.98 4.10
CA MET A 1 -9.12 10.15 4.65
C MET A 1 -7.78 10.82 4.38
N ILE A 2 -6.92 10.88 5.41
CA ILE A 2 -5.58 11.46 5.29
C ILE A 2 -4.62 10.34 4.95
N SER A 3 -3.71 10.59 4.01
CA SER A 3 -2.71 9.61 3.56
C SER A 3 -1.31 10.20 3.76
N ARG A 4 -0.45 9.46 4.45
CA ARG A 4 0.94 9.83 4.71
C ARG A 4 1.85 8.68 4.32
N THR A 5 3.12 8.98 4.09
CA THR A 5 4.12 7.98 3.74
C THR A 5 5.32 8.09 4.65
N THR A 6 5.96 6.95 4.95
CA THR A 6 7.23 6.94 5.64
C THR A 6 8.37 7.16 4.64
N ARG A 7 9.54 7.55 5.17
CA ARG A 7 10.75 7.66 4.34
C ARG A 7 11.09 6.33 3.67
N ARG A 8 10.99 5.23 4.41
CA ARG A 8 11.27 3.89 3.85
C ARG A 8 10.34 3.55 2.69
N PHE A 9 9.07 3.91 2.82
CA PHE A 9 8.09 3.72 1.73
C PHE A 9 8.54 4.49 0.48
N ARG A 10 8.88 5.77 0.65
CA ARG A 10 9.28 6.63 -0.49
C ARG A 10 10.56 6.12 -1.15
N GLU A 11 11.54 5.67 -0.36
CA GLU A 11 12.77 5.09 -0.89
C GLU A 11 12.52 3.80 -1.65
N ALA A 12 11.70 2.91 -1.09
CA ALA A 12 11.33 1.65 -1.75
C ALA A 12 10.59 1.92 -3.06
N LEU A 13 9.65 2.86 -3.06
CA LEU A 13 8.90 3.22 -4.26
C LEU A 13 9.82 3.75 -5.35
N ALA A 14 10.80 4.59 -4.98
CA ALA A 14 11.75 5.16 -5.94
C ALA A 14 12.62 4.08 -6.61
N GLY A 15 12.83 2.94 -5.94
CA GLY A 15 13.61 1.82 -6.47
C GLY A 15 12.83 0.85 -7.35
N LEU A 16 11.51 1.02 -7.49
CA LEU A 16 10.70 0.13 -8.31
C LEU A 16 10.80 0.48 -9.80
N PRO A 17 10.49 -0.48 -10.69
CA PRO A 17 10.45 -0.19 -12.14
C PRO A 17 9.54 0.98 -12.48
N GLN A 18 9.83 1.68 -13.55
CA GLN A 18 9.11 2.90 -13.93
C GLN A 18 7.62 2.66 -14.15
N ASP A 19 7.25 1.55 -14.78
CA ASP A 19 5.85 1.21 -15.03
C ASP A 19 5.11 0.96 -13.71
N VAL A 20 5.76 0.33 -12.73
CA VAL A 20 5.19 0.10 -11.39
C VAL A 20 5.01 1.43 -10.67
N ARG A 21 5.98 2.34 -10.77
CA ARG A 21 5.85 3.68 -10.18
C ARG A 21 4.66 4.44 -10.74
N ARG A 22 4.43 4.33 -12.06
CA ARG A 22 3.24 4.93 -12.70
C ARG A 22 1.95 4.31 -12.18
N GLN A 23 1.92 2.99 -12.07
CA GLN A 23 0.76 2.28 -11.52
C GLN A 23 0.50 2.68 -10.08
N ALA A 24 1.55 2.87 -9.29
CA ALA A 24 1.42 3.33 -7.91
C ALA A 24 0.82 4.73 -7.83
N ARG A 25 1.24 5.65 -8.71
CA ARG A 25 0.66 7.00 -8.76
C ARG A 25 -0.81 6.97 -9.16
N SER A 26 -1.16 6.13 -10.12
CA SER A 26 -2.57 5.97 -10.53
C SER A 26 -3.41 5.39 -9.39
N ALA A 27 -2.91 4.38 -8.71
CA ALA A 27 -3.57 3.78 -7.56
C ALA A 27 -3.75 4.79 -6.43
N TYR A 28 -2.74 5.64 -6.18
CA TYR A 28 -2.82 6.66 -5.16
C TYR A 28 -3.91 7.68 -5.46
N ARG A 29 -3.99 8.16 -6.70
CA ARG A 29 -5.05 9.09 -7.10
C ARG A 29 -6.43 8.47 -6.93
N LEU A 30 -6.56 7.21 -7.33
CA LEU A 30 -7.81 6.47 -7.16
C LEU A 30 -8.18 6.31 -5.69
N PHE A 31 -7.21 5.95 -4.85
CA PHE A 31 -7.39 5.82 -3.41
C PHE A 31 -7.83 7.15 -2.77
N ARG A 32 -7.21 8.25 -3.18
CA ARG A 32 -7.56 9.59 -2.69
C ARG A 32 -9.03 9.93 -3.00
N ASP A 33 -9.48 9.59 -4.22
CA ASP A 33 -10.82 9.92 -4.69
C ASP A 33 -11.87 8.92 -4.17
N ASN A 34 -11.51 7.64 -4.11
CA ASN A 34 -12.41 6.56 -3.66
C ASN A 34 -11.61 5.40 -3.07
N PRO A 35 -11.33 5.40 -1.76
CA PRO A 35 -10.56 4.31 -1.12
C PRO A 35 -11.24 2.94 -1.23
N ARG A 36 -12.54 2.91 -1.51
CA ARG A 36 -13.32 1.67 -1.62
C ARG A 36 -13.41 1.15 -3.05
N HIS A 37 -12.71 1.78 -3.99
CA HIS A 37 -12.74 1.33 -5.38
C HIS A 37 -12.27 -0.15 -5.45
N PRO A 38 -13.04 -1.03 -6.15
CA PRO A 38 -12.75 -2.47 -6.14
C PRO A 38 -11.35 -2.84 -6.61
N SER A 39 -10.80 -2.11 -7.57
CA SER A 39 -9.46 -2.42 -8.11
C SER A 39 -8.35 -2.25 -7.10
N LEU A 40 -8.55 -1.46 -6.05
CA LEU A 40 -7.55 -1.24 -4.99
C LEU A 40 -7.51 -2.38 -3.99
N GLN A 41 -8.60 -3.12 -3.83
CA GLN A 41 -8.69 -4.19 -2.84
C GLN A 41 -8.17 -3.73 -1.46
N PHE A 42 -8.53 -2.50 -1.07
CA PHE A 42 -8.10 -1.95 0.21
C PHE A 42 -8.79 -2.69 1.33
N LYS A 43 -8.01 -3.40 2.16
CA LYS A 43 -8.56 -4.27 3.19
C LYS A 43 -7.57 -4.49 4.32
N ARG A 44 -8.12 -4.79 5.51
CA ARG A 44 -7.30 -5.20 6.65
C ARG A 44 -6.71 -6.58 6.39
N VAL A 45 -5.41 -6.74 6.72
CA VAL A 45 -4.67 -7.97 6.43
C VAL A 45 -3.98 -8.56 7.67
N HIS A 46 -4.22 -7.99 8.85
CA HIS A 46 -3.67 -8.50 10.10
C HIS A 46 -4.81 -8.75 11.09
N PRO A 47 -4.78 -9.87 11.86
CA PRO A 47 -5.90 -10.21 12.76
C PRO A 47 -6.04 -9.28 13.96
N SER A 48 -4.95 -8.65 14.43
CA SER A 48 -4.98 -7.81 15.62
C SER A 48 -4.47 -6.39 15.39
N LEU A 49 -3.50 -6.19 14.49
CA LEU A 49 -2.96 -4.86 14.21
C LEU A 49 -3.78 -4.17 13.11
N PRO A 50 -3.88 -2.83 13.13
CA PRO A 50 -4.62 -2.10 12.10
C PRO A 50 -3.81 -1.96 10.80
N ILE A 51 -3.39 -3.08 10.26
CA ILE A 51 -2.56 -3.15 9.05
C ILE A 51 -3.45 -3.45 7.86
N TYR A 52 -3.35 -2.60 6.83
CA TYR A 52 -4.15 -2.66 5.62
C TYR A 52 -3.26 -2.75 4.40
N SER A 53 -3.73 -3.39 3.35
CA SER A 53 -3.04 -3.43 2.07
C SER A 53 -3.89 -2.81 0.97
N ALA A 54 -3.21 -2.30 -0.07
CA ALA A 54 -3.84 -1.83 -1.29
C ALA A 54 -3.09 -2.43 -2.49
N ARG A 55 -3.86 -2.82 -3.50
CA ARG A 55 -3.31 -3.36 -4.73
C ARG A 55 -2.82 -2.21 -5.62
N ILE A 56 -1.56 -2.28 -6.04
CA ILE A 56 -0.99 -1.37 -7.03
C ILE A 56 -1.13 -1.98 -8.43
N SER A 57 -0.79 -3.26 -8.55
CA SER A 57 -0.92 -4.06 -9.76
C SER A 57 -1.02 -5.53 -9.38
N GLY A 58 -1.09 -6.43 -10.35
CA GLY A 58 -1.13 -7.86 -10.06
C GLY A 58 0.00 -8.35 -9.16
N ASP A 59 1.20 -7.79 -9.35
CA ASP A 59 2.40 -8.25 -8.67
C ASP A 59 2.88 -7.35 -7.53
N TYR A 60 2.25 -6.19 -7.30
CA TYR A 60 2.74 -5.21 -6.32
C TYR A 60 1.64 -4.77 -5.36
N ARG A 61 2.04 -4.60 -4.11
CA ARG A 61 1.15 -4.19 -3.01
C ARG A 61 1.77 -3.09 -2.19
N ALA A 62 0.93 -2.20 -1.65
CA ALA A 62 1.30 -1.24 -0.63
C ALA A 62 0.66 -1.67 0.69
N VAL A 63 1.34 -1.40 1.80
CA VAL A 63 0.85 -1.73 3.14
C VAL A 63 0.96 -0.50 4.02
N GLY A 64 -0.09 -0.25 4.78
CA GLY A 64 -0.15 0.89 5.68
C GLY A 64 -0.82 0.56 7.00
N SER A 65 -0.57 1.42 7.98
CA SER A 65 -1.25 1.39 9.28
C SER A 65 -2.37 2.41 9.26
N PHE A 66 -3.58 1.99 9.59
CA PHE A 66 -4.77 2.83 9.56
C PHE A 66 -5.21 3.13 10.98
N SER A 67 -5.31 4.40 11.33
CA SER A 67 -5.79 4.83 12.65
C SER A 67 -6.62 6.10 12.49
N GLY A 68 -7.84 6.10 13.05
CA GLY A 68 -8.77 7.21 12.91
C GLY A 68 -9.15 7.41 11.44
N ASP A 69 -8.73 8.54 10.87
CA ASP A 69 -8.94 8.86 9.46
C ASP A 69 -7.64 8.90 8.66
N THR A 70 -6.52 8.40 9.24
CA THR A 70 -5.19 8.50 8.65
C THR A 70 -4.61 7.13 8.36
N VAL A 71 -4.15 6.93 7.14
CA VAL A 71 -3.33 5.77 6.77
C VAL A 71 -1.88 6.23 6.60
N VAL A 72 -0.95 5.50 7.23
CA VAL A 72 0.49 5.72 7.07
C VAL A 72 1.06 4.54 6.29
N TRP A 73 1.40 4.80 5.04
CA TRP A 73 2.01 3.79 4.17
C TRP A 73 3.47 3.59 4.55
N PHE A 74 3.85 2.35 4.89
CA PHE A 74 5.21 2.05 5.35
C PHE A 74 5.90 0.96 4.53
N PHE A 75 5.21 0.33 3.58
CA PHE A 75 5.76 -0.73 2.76
C PHE A 75 5.17 -0.66 1.35
N VAL A 76 6.02 -0.88 0.35
CA VAL A 76 5.60 -1.16 -1.02
C VAL A 76 6.59 -2.14 -1.61
N GLY A 77 6.09 -3.17 -2.30
CA GLY A 77 6.95 -4.19 -2.88
C GLY A 77 6.16 -5.22 -3.66
N SER A 78 6.89 -6.22 -4.14
CA SER A 78 6.31 -7.34 -4.87
C SER A 78 5.38 -8.16 -3.97
N HIS A 79 4.53 -8.97 -4.61
CA HIS A 79 3.63 -9.86 -3.87
C HIS A 79 4.41 -10.82 -2.97
N ALA A 80 5.57 -11.31 -3.42
CA ALA A 80 6.41 -12.19 -2.62
C ALA A 80 6.96 -11.47 -1.39
N ASP A 81 7.43 -10.22 -1.54
CA ASP A 81 7.89 -9.41 -0.41
C ASP A 81 6.76 -9.08 0.55
N TYR A 82 5.57 -8.82 -0.01
CA TYR A 82 4.37 -8.59 0.77
C TYR A 82 4.01 -9.81 1.62
N ASP A 83 4.04 -11.02 1.05
CA ASP A 83 3.77 -12.24 1.80
C ASP A 83 4.78 -12.44 2.93
N ARG A 84 6.07 -12.17 2.68
CA ARG A 84 7.10 -12.23 3.72
C ARG A 84 6.85 -11.23 4.84
N LEU A 85 6.45 -10.01 4.48
CA LEU A 85 6.10 -9.00 5.49
C LEU A 85 4.98 -9.48 6.39
N LEU A 86 3.90 -10.01 5.82
CA LEU A 86 2.75 -10.45 6.61
C LEU A 86 3.11 -11.61 7.54
N ARG A 87 3.99 -12.50 7.11
CA ARG A 87 4.45 -13.59 7.98
C ARG A 87 5.31 -13.10 9.15
N ALA A 88 5.97 -11.95 8.99
CA ALA A 88 6.83 -11.37 10.02
C ALA A 88 6.07 -10.49 11.02
N LEU A 89 4.86 -10.11 10.70
CA LEU A 89 4.01 -9.31 11.60
C LEU A 89 3.21 -10.22 12.57
#